data_b50ef2f96f16acb989ada1207f3e8df4
#
_entry.id   b50ef2f96f16acb989ada1207f3e8df4
#
_cell.length_a   1.000
_cell.length_b   1.000
_cell.length_c   1.000
_cell.angle_alpha   90.00
_cell.angle_beta   90.00
_cell.angle_gamma   90.00
#
_symmetry.space_group_name_H-M   'P 1'
#
loop_
_entity.id
_entity.type
_entity.pdbx_description
1 polymer ?
#
loop_
_entity_poly.entity_id
_entity_poly.type
_entity_poly.pdbx_seq_one_letter_code
_entity_poly.pdbx_strand_id
1 'polypeptide(L)'
;MSSYSRVALVTGANRGIGLAIVRSLCQQFSGDVVLTALDAAQGHAAVQQLQAEGLSPRFHLLDICNRQSIRALRDFLLKEYGGLDVLVNNAGIGFNDDPTRLHFQAQMAMKTNFFGTRDVCTELLPLVRPQGRVVNLSSTLCLVALKRCSPELQQKFTSETITEEELVGLMNKFVEDTKNGVHVKEGWPSMKLVPYSVSKVGLTVLSRIQARKLSEQKTGDKILLNSCCPGWVRTDMGGPEALKSPEEGAETPVYLALLPSKAEGPHGEFVLEKKVVQWKPGIELPAWMQLYGEL
;
A
#
# COMPACT_ATOMS: atom_id res chain seq x y z
N MET A 1 -0.50 23.62 -25.60
CA MET A 1 -0.46 22.47 -24.67
C MET A 1 -0.49 23.05 -23.27
N SER A 2 -1.54 22.83 -22.50
CA SER A 2 -1.60 23.26 -21.10
C SER A 2 -0.54 22.45 -20.33
N SER A 3 0.55 23.09 -19.92
CA SER A 3 1.60 22.45 -19.13
C SER A 3 1.18 22.43 -17.66
N TYR A 4 0.34 21.49 -17.30
CA TYR A 4 0.10 21.22 -15.89
C TYR A 4 1.39 20.82 -15.19
N SER A 5 1.57 21.28 -13.96
CA SER A 5 2.66 20.81 -13.09
C SER A 5 2.52 19.31 -12.82
N ARG A 6 3.65 18.63 -12.63
CA ARG A 6 3.67 17.24 -12.15
C ARG A 6 3.23 17.17 -10.69
N VAL A 7 2.59 16.08 -10.32
CA VAL A 7 2.11 15.90 -8.94
C VAL A 7 2.32 14.48 -8.42
N ALA A 8 2.82 14.40 -7.18
CA ALA A 8 2.90 13.18 -6.38
C ALA A 8 1.92 13.25 -5.23
N LEU A 9 1.25 12.15 -4.93
CA LEU A 9 0.25 12.02 -3.88
C LEU A 9 0.64 10.90 -2.92
N VAL A 10 0.56 11.16 -1.59
CA VAL A 10 0.80 10.15 -0.55
C VAL A 10 -0.41 10.08 0.37
N THR A 11 -0.99 8.89 0.55
CA THR A 11 -2.12 8.70 1.47
C THR A 11 -1.65 8.42 2.89
N GLY A 12 -2.41 8.91 3.90
CA GLY A 12 -2.09 8.68 5.30
C GLY A 12 -0.73 9.25 5.72
N ALA A 13 -0.44 10.49 5.30
CA ALA A 13 0.91 11.04 5.32
C ALA A 13 1.19 12.08 6.41
N ASN A 14 0.29 12.23 7.40
CA ASN A 14 0.45 13.19 8.48
C ASN A 14 1.48 12.79 9.56
N ARG A 15 1.97 11.55 9.54
CA ARG A 15 2.95 11.01 10.51
C ARG A 15 3.68 9.79 9.95
N GLY A 16 4.66 9.30 10.70
CA GLY A 16 5.37 8.06 10.45
C GLY A 16 5.97 7.94 9.05
N ILE A 17 5.83 6.78 8.43
CA ILE A 17 6.41 6.48 7.12
C ILE A 17 5.84 7.41 6.04
N GLY A 18 4.53 7.68 6.06
CA GLY A 18 3.91 8.56 5.08
C GLY A 18 4.48 9.97 5.09
N LEU A 19 4.70 10.54 6.26
CA LEU A 19 5.33 11.85 6.41
C LEU A 19 6.78 11.84 5.91
N ALA A 20 7.54 10.79 6.22
CA ALA A 20 8.91 10.62 5.72
C ALA A 20 8.96 10.49 4.19
N ILE A 21 7.98 9.80 3.59
CA ILE A 21 7.84 9.71 2.12
C ILE A 21 7.57 11.10 1.53
N VAL A 22 6.63 11.87 2.08
CA VAL A 22 6.34 13.24 1.63
C VAL A 22 7.57 14.12 1.72
N ARG A 23 8.29 14.09 2.86
CA ARG A 23 9.54 14.83 3.04
C ARG A 23 10.55 14.50 1.94
N SER A 24 10.78 13.23 1.70
CA SER A 24 11.72 12.77 0.68
C SER A 24 11.28 13.14 -0.74
N LEU A 25 10.00 13.03 -1.06
CA LEU A 25 9.47 13.43 -2.36
C LEU A 25 9.56 14.96 -2.57
N CYS A 26 9.31 15.76 -1.55
CA CYS A 26 9.50 17.23 -1.63
C CYS A 26 10.94 17.62 -1.99
N GLN A 27 11.91 16.81 -1.58
CA GLN A 27 13.35 17.04 -1.86
C GLN A 27 13.79 16.54 -3.22
N GLN A 28 13.15 15.52 -3.78
CA GLN A 28 13.67 14.77 -4.94
C GLN A 28 12.73 14.78 -6.16
N PHE A 29 11.43 14.95 -5.97
CA PHE A 29 10.47 14.94 -7.06
C PHE A 29 10.34 16.33 -7.69
N SER A 30 10.42 16.39 -9.01
CA SER A 30 10.22 17.63 -9.74
C SER A 30 8.74 17.86 -10.01
N GLY A 31 8.07 18.52 -9.07
CA GLY A 31 6.64 18.81 -9.11
C GLY A 31 6.09 19.04 -7.70
N ASP A 32 4.77 19.18 -7.60
CA ASP A 32 4.09 19.34 -6.33
C ASP A 32 3.92 18.01 -5.62
N VAL A 33 3.95 18.03 -4.28
CA VAL A 33 3.66 16.87 -3.44
C VAL A 33 2.41 17.16 -2.61
N VAL A 34 1.41 16.29 -2.71
CA VAL A 34 0.17 16.38 -1.96
C VAL A 34 0.21 15.37 -0.81
N LEU A 35 0.22 15.90 0.40
CA LEU A 35 0.07 15.18 1.66
C LEU A 35 -1.42 15.03 1.94
N THR A 36 -1.89 13.80 2.19
CA THR A 36 -3.26 13.57 2.60
C THR A 36 -3.34 12.94 3.99
N ALA A 37 -4.40 13.23 4.70
CA ALA A 37 -4.68 12.69 6.03
C ALA A 37 -6.19 12.62 6.26
N LEU A 38 -6.59 11.75 7.18
CA LEU A 38 -7.99 11.56 7.60
C LEU A 38 -8.51 12.76 8.43
N ASP A 39 -7.62 13.42 9.17
CA ASP A 39 -7.93 14.55 10.04
C ASP A 39 -7.26 15.83 9.51
N ALA A 40 -8.06 16.88 9.34
CA ALA A 40 -7.59 18.14 8.77
C ALA A 40 -6.56 18.86 9.67
N ALA A 41 -6.78 18.84 10.99
CA ALA A 41 -5.87 19.50 11.93
C ALA A 41 -4.50 18.82 11.96
N GLN A 42 -4.47 17.50 11.97
CA GLN A 42 -3.23 16.71 11.87
C GLN A 42 -2.54 16.89 10.52
N GLY A 43 -3.30 16.95 9.43
CA GLY A 43 -2.76 17.19 8.10
C GLY A 43 -2.10 18.56 7.97
N HIS A 44 -2.76 19.61 8.44
CA HIS A 44 -2.19 20.97 8.47
C HIS A 44 -0.96 21.08 9.38
N ALA A 45 -0.98 20.43 10.55
CA ALA A 45 0.18 20.39 11.44
C ALA A 45 1.40 19.73 10.78
N ALA A 46 1.18 18.64 10.02
CA ALA A 46 2.23 17.98 9.27
C ALA A 46 2.81 18.87 8.15
N VAL A 47 1.95 19.60 7.43
CA VAL A 47 2.42 20.58 6.43
C VAL A 47 3.24 21.68 7.09
N GLN A 48 2.80 22.23 8.22
CA GLN A 48 3.55 23.27 8.96
C GLN A 48 4.92 22.75 9.41
N GLN A 49 5.00 21.49 9.87
CA GLN A 49 6.27 20.86 10.23
C GLN A 49 7.22 20.83 9.03
N LEU A 50 6.75 20.41 7.86
CA LEU A 50 7.57 20.35 6.65
C LEU A 50 7.93 21.73 6.11
N GLN A 51 7.04 22.71 6.26
CA GLN A 51 7.33 24.13 5.92
C GLN A 51 8.45 24.70 6.78
N ALA A 52 8.50 24.36 8.07
CA ALA A 52 9.60 24.76 8.94
C ALA A 52 10.95 24.14 8.52
N GLU A 53 10.93 23.03 7.78
CA GLU A 53 12.10 22.41 7.16
C GLU A 53 12.44 23.01 5.77
N GLY A 54 11.69 24.02 5.31
CA GLY A 54 11.88 24.64 3.99
C GLY A 54 11.21 23.89 2.84
N LEU A 55 10.32 22.95 3.13
CA LEU A 55 9.57 22.16 2.15
C LEU A 55 8.15 22.74 1.97
N SER A 56 7.51 22.49 0.83
CA SER A 56 6.22 23.10 0.50
C SER A 56 5.19 22.10 -0.02
N PRO A 57 4.83 21.05 0.75
CA PRO A 57 3.75 20.16 0.34
C PRO A 57 2.40 20.86 0.41
N ARG A 58 1.46 20.43 -0.43
CA ARG A 58 0.03 20.81 -0.32
C ARG A 58 -0.69 19.76 0.54
N PHE A 59 -1.77 20.19 1.18
CA PHE A 59 -2.64 19.29 1.94
C PHE A 59 -3.98 19.09 1.24
N HIS A 60 -4.48 17.85 1.29
CA HIS A 60 -5.87 17.52 0.96
C HIS A 60 -6.40 16.49 1.95
N LEU A 61 -7.63 16.70 2.45
CA LEU A 61 -8.31 15.74 3.31
C LEU A 61 -8.61 14.44 2.53
N LEU A 62 -8.39 13.29 3.16
CA LEU A 62 -8.71 11.99 2.56
C LEU A 62 -9.03 10.94 3.62
N ASP A 63 -10.25 10.41 3.54
CA ASP A 63 -10.65 9.15 4.15
C ASP A 63 -10.72 8.08 3.05
N ILE A 64 -9.77 7.14 3.04
CA ILE A 64 -9.75 6.05 2.04
C ILE A 64 -10.91 5.07 2.19
N CYS A 65 -11.63 5.09 3.32
CA CYS A 65 -12.82 4.29 3.54
C CYS A 65 -14.12 5.01 3.10
N ASN A 66 -14.01 6.22 2.57
CA ASN A 66 -15.14 7.04 2.12
C ASN A 66 -15.00 7.40 0.64
N ARG A 67 -15.83 6.80 -0.20
CA ARG A 67 -15.78 7.03 -1.66
C ARG A 67 -16.01 8.48 -2.05
N GLN A 68 -16.83 9.25 -1.32
CA GLN A 68 -17.04 10.66 -1.62
C GLN A 68 -15.77 11.46 -1.33
N SER A 69 -15.04 11.13 -0.25
CA SER A 69 -13.75 11.73 0.05
C SER A 69 -12.71 11.45 -1.05
N ILE A 70 -12.67 10.21 -1.54
CA ILE A 70 -11.77 9.82 -2.65
C ILE A 70 -12.12 10.57 -3.94
N ARG A 71 -13.41 10.71 -4.26
CA ARG A 71 -13.86 11.45 -5.45
C ARG A 71 -13.57 12.94 -5.35
N ALA A 72 -13.69 13.53 -4.17
CA ALA A 72 -13.30 14.94 -3.95
C ALA A 72 -11.81 15.14 -4.23
N LEU A 73 -10.96 14.22 -3.79
CA LEU A 73 -9.53 14.23 -4.10
C LEU A 73 -9.27 14.05 -5.60
N ARG A 74 -9.96 13.11 -6.25
CA ARG A 74 -9.88 12.91 -7.70
C ARG A 74 -10.20 14.21 -8.46
N ASP A 75 -11.30 14.84 -8.12
CA ASP A 75 -11.76 16.07 -8.77
C ASP A 75 -10.79 17.23 -8.54
N PHE A 76 -10.20 17.32 -7.33
CA PHE A 76 -9.12 18.24 -7.02
C PHE A 76 -7.90 18.01 -7.94
N LEU A 77 -7.44 16.76 -8.06
CA LEU A 77 -6.29 16.41 -8.91
C LEU A 77 -6.55 16.75 -10.38
N LEU A 78 -7.75 16.47 -10.89
CA LEU A 78 -8.13 16.79 -12.25
C LEU A 78 -8.17 18.31 -12.48
N LYS A 79 -8.74 19.07 -11.56
CA LYS A 79 -8.86 20.52 -11.66
C LYS A 79 -7.50 21.23 -11.60
N GLU A 80 -6.67 20.87 -10.61
CA GLU A 80 -5.42 21.57 -10.33
C GLU A 80 -4.26 21.08 -11.22
N TYR A 81 -4.26 19.80 -11.59
CA TYR A 81 -3.12 19.15 -12.26
C TYR A 81 -3.48 18.44 -13.56
N GLY A 82 -4.76 18.20 -13.84
CA GLY A 82 -5.18 17.45 -15.03
C GLY A 82 -4.77 15.98 -15.04
N GLY A 83 -4.27 15.44 -13.93
CA GLY A 83 -3.82 14.06 -13.81
C GLY A 83 -2.92 13.83 -12.62
N LEU A 84 -2.23 12.70 -12.60
CA LEU A 84 -1.39 12.24 -11.48
C LEU A 84 -0.12 11.57 -12.01
N ASP A 85 1.04 11.87 -11.44
CA ASP A 85 2.32 11.28 -11.86
C ASP A 85 2.81 10.19 -10.90
N VAL A 86 2.60 10.39 -9.59
CA VAL A 86 3.01 9.44 -8.54
C VAL A 86 1.88 9.26 -7.55
N LEU A 87 1.53 8.00 -7.28
CA LEU A 87 0.59 7.62 -6.22
C LEU A 87 1.29 6.68 -5.24
N VAL A 88 1.38 7.09 -3.98
CA VAL A 88 1.85 6.21 -2.89
C VAL A 88 0.69 5.91 -1.94
N ASN A 89 0.18 4.70 -2.00
CA ASN A 89 -0.83 4.19 -1.09
C ASN A 89 -0.16 3.70 0.20
N ASN A 90 0.01 4.61 1.16
CA ASN A 90 0.60 4.33 2.45
C ASN A 90 -0.44 4.15 3.56
N ALA A 91 -1.62 4.77 3.44
CA ALA A 91 -2.66 4.67 4.45
C ALA A 91 -3.00 3.22 4.79
N GLY A 92 -3.02 2.90 6.05
CA GLY A 92 -3.33 1.56 6.55
C GLY A 92 -3.39 1.54 8.07
N ILE A 93 -3.94 0.46 8.60
CA ILE A 93 -4.07 0.21 10.03
C ILE A 93 -3.47 -1.15 10.39
N GLY A 94 -2.94 -1.25 11.60
CA GLY A 94 -2.55 -2.46 12.27
C GLY A 94 -3.23 -2.57 13.62
N PHE A 95 -3.17 -3.73 14.21
CA PHE A 95 -3.78 -4.01 15.52
C PHE A 95 -2.78 -4.74 16.42
N ASN A 96 -2.94 -4.56 17.72
CA ASN A 96 -2.29 -5.43 18.69
C ASN A 96 -2.89 -6.84 18.59
N ASP A 97 -2.10 -7.85 18.96
CA ASP A 97 -2.53 -9.24 18.96
C ASP A 97 -3.51 -9.50 20.11
N ASP A 98 -4.79 -9.31 19.84
CA ASP A 98 -5.89 -9.61 20.77
C ASP A 98 -6.86 -10.61 20.10
N PRO A 99 -6.74 -11.89 20.39
CA PRO A 99 -7.55 -12.93 19.76
C PRO A 99 -9.05 -12.79 20.06
N THR A 100 -9.45 -12.12 21.14
CA THR A 100 -10.86 -11.93 21.49
C THR A 100 -11.57 -10.96 20.52
N ARG A 101 -10.81 -10.19 19.75
CA ARG A 101 -11.30 -9.22 18.78
C ARG A 101 -10.99 -9.60 17.33
N LEU A 102 -10.62 -10.84 17.06
CA LEU A 102 -10.13 -11.29 15.75
C LEU A 102 -11.06 -10.90 14.60
N HIS A 103 -12.37 -11.19 14.72
CA HIS A 103 -13.33 -10.85 13.66
C HIS A 103 -13.42 -9.33 13.43
N PHE A 104 -13.51 -8.53 14.49
CA PHE A 104 -13.53 -7.07 14.39
C PHE A 104 -12.26 -6.56 13.71
N GLN A 105 -11.09 -7.07 14.09
CA GLN A 105 -9.81 -6.70 13.48
C GLN A 105 -9.76 -7.11 12.00
N ALA A 106 -10.30 -8.28 11.65
CA ALA A 106 -10.40 -8.73 10.27
C ALA A 106 -11.27 -7.80 9.41
N GLN A 107 -12.45 -7.40 9.92
CA GLN A 107 -13.30 -6.44 9.25
C GLN A 107 -12.59 -5.10 9.01
N MET A 108 -11.97 -4.55 10.03
CA MET A 108 -11.33 -3.23 9.96
C MET A 108 -10.08 -3.25 9.09
N ALA A 109 -9.24 -4.29 9.20
CA ALA A 109 -8.08 -4.45 8.35
C ALA A 109 -8.46 -4.57 6.87
N MET A 110 -9.46 -5.38 6.55
CA MET A 110 -9.95 -5.51 5.17
C MET A 110 -10.57 -4.23 4.65
N LYS A 111 -11.43 -3.59 5.44
CA LYS A 111 -12.06 -2.32 5.06
C LYS A 111 -11.04 -1.26 4.71
N THR A 112 -9.98 -1.13 5.49
CA THR A 112 -8.99 -0.06 5.33
C THR A 112 -7.86 -0.47 4.38
N ASN A 113 -7.13 -1.55 4.70
CA ASN A 113 -5.89 -1.89 4.00
C ASN A 113 -6.15 -2.44 2.59
N PHE A 114 -7.26 -3.14 2.39
CA PHE A 114 -7.61 -3.75 1.10
C PHE A 114 -8.66 -2.94 0.34
N PHE A 115 -9.89 -2.86 0.84
CA PHE A 115 -10.98 -2.19 0.13
C PHE A 115 -10.76 -0.68 0.00
N GLY A 116 -10.26 -0.01 1.04
CA GLY A 116 -9.96 1.42 0.98
C GLY A 116 -8.90 1.73 -0.08
N THR A 117 -7.81 0.99 -0.09
CA THR A 117 -6.76 1.16 -1.11
C THR A 117 -7.27 0.79 -2.51
N ARG A 118 -8.08 -0.26 -2.62
CA ARG A 118 -8.73 -0.63 -3.89
C ARG A 118 -9.62 0.49 -4.41
N ASP A 119 -10.43 1.10 -3.56
CA ASP A 119 -11.33 2.20 -3.95
C ASP A 119 -10.53 3.45 -4.37
N VAL A 120 -9.43 3.77 -3.68
CA VAL A 120 -8.48 4.81 -4.12
C VAL A 120 -7.94 4.50 -5.51
N CYS A 121 -7.46 3.28 -5.74
CA CYS A 121 -6.94 2.88 -7.05
C CYS A 121 -8.01 2.92 -8.14
N THR A 122 -9.24 2.52 -7.85
CA THR A 122 -10.36 2.57 -8.81
C THR A 122 -10.60 4.00 -9.33
N GLU A 123 -10.54 5.00 -8.45
CA GLU A 123 -10.79 6.39 -8.81
C GLU A 123 -9.52 7.10 -9.35
N LEU A 124 -8.32 6.72 -8.92
CA LEU A 124 -7.10 7.47 -9.25
C LEU A 124 -6.21 6.83 -10.33
N LEU A 125 -6.21 5.51 -10.53
CA LEU A 125 -5.41 4.88 -11.59
C LEU A 125 -5.77 5.41 -13.01
N PRO A 126 -7.05 5.71 -13.33
CA PRO A 126 -7.38 6.32 -14.61
C PRO A 126 -6.70 7.69 -14.86
N LEU A 127 -6.33 8.41 -13.79
CA LEU A 127 -5.68 9.71 -13.84
C LEU A 127 -4.16 9.61 -14.00
N VAL A 128 -3.58 8.44 -13.80
CA VAL A 128 -2.12 8.28 -13.87
C VAL A 128 -1.66 8.49 -15.30
N ARG A 129 -0.73 9.43 -15.45
CA ARG A 129 -0.16 9.83 -16.74
C ARG A 129 0.86 8.79 -17.22
N PRO A 130 1.20 8.81 -18.53
CA PRO A 130 2.32 8.03 -19.04
C PRO A 130 3.59 8.22 -18.20
N GLN A 131 4.32 7.14 -17.98
CA GLN A 131 5.50 7.07 -17.12
C GLN A 131 5.20 7.32 -15.63
N GLY A 132 3.94 7.26 -15.20
CA GLY A 132 3.55 7.37 -13.81
C GLY A 132 4.03 6.20 -12.96
N ARG A 133 4.06 6.42 -11.65
CA ARG A 133 4.50 5.43 -10.66
C ARG A 133 3.45 5.25 -9.59
N VAL A 134 3.14 4.00 -9.29
CA VAL A 134 2.18 3.64 -8.23
C VAL A 134 2.86 2.69 -7.26
N VAL A 135 2.82 3.02 -5.97
CA VAL A 135 3.46 2.24 -4.91
C VAL A 135 2.43 1.93 -3.83
N ASN A 136 2.18 0.65 -3.60
CA ASN A 136 1.30 0.17 -2.54
C ASN A 136 2.12 -0.36 -1.36
N LEU A 137 2.02 0.27 -0.18
CA LEU A 137 2.74 -0.19 1.00
C LEU A 137 2.09 -1.45 1.56
N SER A 138 2.73 -2.57 1.31
CA SER A 138 2.41 -3.87 1.87
C SER A 138 3.27 -4.16 3.12
N SER A 139 3.58 -5.41 3.39
CA SER A 139 4.38 -5.86 4.53
C SER A 139 4.99 -7.22 4.24
N THR A 140 6.18 -7.49 4.77
CA THR A 140 6.77 -8.83 4.77
C THR A 140 5.92 -9.87 5.48
N LEU A 141 5.04 -9.47 6.40
CA LEU A 141 4.07 -10.36 7.03
C LEU A 141 3.10 -11.00 6.02
N CYS A 142 2.90 -10.41 4.83
CA CYS A 142 2.14 -11.06 3.77
C CYS A 142 2.83 -12.32 3.23
N LEU A 143 4.16 -12.34 3.19
CA LEU A 143 4.94 -13.50 2.76
C LEU A 143 4.83 -14.63 3.80
N VAL A 144 4.89 -14.29 5.10
CA VAL A 144 4.70 -15.24 6.19
C VAL A 144 3.29 -15.82 6.17
N ALA A 145 2.27 -14.96 6.01
CA ALA A 145 0.89 -15.39 5.92
C ALA A 145 0.65 -16.29 4.70
N LEU A 146 1.16 -15.92 3.52
CA LEU A 146 1.06 -16.73 2.32
C LEU A 146 1.65 -18.12 2.52
N LYS A 147 2.85 -18.21 3.09
CA LYS A 147 3.52 -19.50 3.37
C LYS A 147 2.74 -20.37 4.32
N ARG A 148 1.97 -19.80 5.24
CA ARG A 148 1.16 -20.52 6.25
C ARG A 148 -0.28 -20.77 5.81
N CYS A 149 -0.70 -20.28 4.65
CA CYS A 149 -1.97 -20.67 4.05
C CYS A 149 -1.94 -22.13 3.59
N SER A 150 -3.13 -22.73 3.45
CA SER A 150 -3.26 -24.04 2.79
C SER A 150 -2.70 -24.00 1.37
N PRO A 151 -2.29 -25.15 0.80
CA PRO A 151 -1.82 -25.22 -0.59
C PRO A 151 -2.81 -24.64 -1.59
N GLU A 152 -4.11 -24.85 -1.39
CA GLU A 152 -5.16 -24.30 -2.27
C GLU A 152 -5.20 -22.78 -2.23
N LEU A 153 -5.12 -22.16 -1.05
CA LEU A 153 -5.08 -20.70 -0.93
C LEU A 153 -3.77 -20.14 -1.49
N GLN A 154 -2.63 -20.80 -1.24
CA GLN A 154 -1.36 -20.40 -1.85
C GLN A 154 -1.46 -20.38 -3.38
N GLN A 155 -2.02 -21.44 -3.98
CA GLN A 155 -2.20 -21.53 -5.42
C GLN A 155 -3.10 -20.42 -5.96
N LYS A 156 -4.21 -20.10 -5.27
CA LYS A 156 -5.09 -19.00 -5.66
C LYS A 156 -4.38 -17.64 -5.60
N PHE A 157 -3.71 -17.33 -4.48
CA PHE A 157 -3.02 -16.04 -4.32
C PHE A 157 -1.79 -15.85 -5.21
N THR A 158 -1.20 -16.93 -5.69
CA THR A 158 -0.03 -16.88 -6.58
C THR A 158 -0.38 -17.06 -8.05
N SER A 159 -1.66 -17.31 -8.38
CA SER A 159 -2.13 -17.42 -9.75
C SER A 159 -1.87 -16.14 -10.55
N GLU A 160 -1.31 -16.29 -11.74
CA GLU A 160 -1.09 -15.17 -12.66
C GLU A 160 -2.39 -14.69 -13.33
N THR A 161 -3.44 -15.49 -13.25
CA THR A 161 -4.73 -15.22 -13.89
C THR A 161 -5.84 -14.85 -12.91
N ILE A 162 -5.57 -14.83 -11.60
CA ILE A 162 -6.56 -14.44 -10.60
C ILE A 162 -7.18 -13.08 -10.97
N THR A 163 -8.51 -13.02 -10.91
CA THR A 163 -9.24 -11.78 -11.17
C THR A 163 -9.43 -10.97 -9.88
N GLU A 164 -9.72 -9.69 -10.03
CA GLU A 164 -10.03 -8.84 -8.88
C GLU A 164 -11.30 -9.30 -8.16
N GLU A 165 -12.29 -9.81 -8.88
CA GLU A 165 -13.53 -10.35 -8.32
C GLU A 165 -13.25 -11.61 -7.46
N GLU A 166 -12.44 -12.53 -7.95
CA GLU A 166 -12.01 -13.71 -7.18
C GLU A 166 -11.25 -13.32 -5.92
N LEU A 167 -10.34 -12.32 -6.02
CA LEU A 167 -9.60 -11.81 -4.87
C LEU A 167 -10.55 -11.17 -3.84
N VAL A 168 -11.50 -10.36 -4.26
CA VAL A 168 -12.53 -9.77 -3.39
C VAL A 168 -13.33 -10.87 -2.69
N GLY A 169 -13.69 -11.92 -3.40
CA GLY A 169 -14.37 -13.10 -2.83
C GLY A 169 -13.55 -13.75 -1.72
N LEU A 170 -12.24 -13.93 -1.92
CA LEU A 170 -11.33 -14.49 -0.92
C LEU A 170 -11.22 -13.59 0.32
N MET A 171 -11.09 -12.27 0.14
CA MET A 171 -10.99 -11.33 1.26
C MET A 171 -12.28 -11.29 2.10
N ASN A 172 -13.44 -11.33 1.45
CA ASN A 172 -14.73 -11.44 2.14
C ASN A 172 -14.89 -12.79 2.87
N LYS A 173 -14.45 -13.89 2.23
CA LYS A 173 -14.43 -15.21 2.86
C LYS A 173 -13.59 -15.22 4.13
N PHE A 174 -12.40 -14.62 4.12
CA PHE A 174 -11.58 -14.52 5.33
C PHE A 174 -12.32 -13.86 6.49
N VAL A 175 -12.98 -12.73 6.24
CA VAL A 175 -13.76 -12.03 7.27
C VAL A 175 -14.89 -12.92 7.81
N GLU A 176 -15.61 -13.60 6.94
CA GLU A 176 -16.70 -14.51 7.36
C GLU A 176 -16.16 -15.73 8.12
N ASP A 177 -15.05 -16.32 7.69
CA ASP A 177 -14.42 -17.47 8.37
C ASP A 177 -13.90 -17.08 9.78
N THR A 178 -13.43 -15.83 9.97
CA THR A 178 -13.06 -15.32 11.31
C THR A 178 -14.28 -15.14 12.20
N LYS A 179 -15.41 -14.68 11.64
CA LYS A 179 -16.68 -14.55 12.36
C LYS A 179 -17.19 -15.89 12.87
N ASN A 180 -17.07 -16.91 12.04
CA ASN A 180 -17.54 -18.25 12.34
C ASN A 180 -16.51 -19.09 13.14
N GLY A 181 -15.32 -18.54 13.41
CA GLY A 181 -14.25 -19.23 14.16
C GLY A 181 -13.63 -20.40 13.40
N VAL A 182 -13.76 -20.46 12.08
CA VAL A 182 -13.30 -21.58 11.24
C VAL A 182 -12.11 -21.26 10.35
N HIS A 183 -11.56 -20.06 10.43
CA HIS A 183 -10.53 -19.58 9.51
C HIS A 183 -9.33 -20.54 9.39
N VAL A 184 -8.81 -21.08 10.50
CA VAL A 184 -7.69 -22.05 10.45
C VAL A 184 -8.09 -23.33 9.72
N LYS A 185 -9.31 -23.84 10.00
CA LYS A 185 -9.86 -25.04 9.34
C LYS A 185 -10.02 -24.82 7.83
N GLU A 186 -10.38 -23.60 7.43
CA GLU A 186 -10.57 -23.18 6.04
C GLU A 186 -9.24 -22.84 5.33
N GLY A 187 -8.11 -23.09 5.97
CA GLY A 187 -6.78 -22.97 5.38
C GLY A 187 -6.11 -21.60 5.54
N TRP A 188 -6.73 -20.66 6.28
CA TRP A 188 -6.10 -19.39 6.60
C TRP A 188 -4.97 -19.57 7.61
N PRO A 189 -3.98 -18.66 7.66
CA PRO A 189 -2.81 -18.87 8.51
C PRO A 189 -3.16 -18.82 9.99
N SER A 190 -2.46 -19.66 10.77
CA SER A 190 -2.43 -19.56 12.23
C SER A 190 -1.15 -18.84 12.65
N MET A 191 -1.26 -17.56 13.01
CA MET A 191 -0.15 -16.72 13.44
C MET A 191 -0.68 -15.48 14.17
N LYS A 192 0.19 -14.77 14.85
CA LYS A 192 -0.14 -13.44 15.37
C LYS A 192 -0.40 -12.45 14.21
N LEU A 193 -1.18 -11.43 14.47
CA LEU A 193 -1.50 -10.37 13.50
C LEU A 193 -2.13 -10.89 12.19
N VAL A 194 -2.85 -12.03 12.22
CA VAL A 194 -3.49 -12.64 11.04
C VAL A 194 -4.33 -11.64 10.24
N PRO A 195 -5.21 -10.81 10.86
CA PRO A 195 -6.03 -9.86 10.12
C PRO A 195 -5.21 -8.87 9.29
N TYR A 196 -4.17 -8.31 9.90
CA TYR A 196 -3.25 -7.42 9.21
C TYR A 196 -2.51 -8.14 8.08
N SER A 197 -1.92 -9.30 8.40
CA SER A 197 -1.10 -10.05 7.46
C SER A 197 -1.89 -10.50 6.23
N VAL A 198 -3.12 -11.01 6.41
CA VAL A 198 -4.00 -11.43 5.30
C VAL A 198 -4.46 -10.21 4.49
N SER A 199 -4.75 -9.05 5.13
CA SER A 199 -5.06 -7.83 4.39
C SER A 199 -3.91 -7.39 3.47
N LYS A 200 -2.66 -7.61 3.91
CA LYS A 200 -1.46 -7.31 3.11
C LYS A 200 -1.19 -8.36 2.02
N VAL A 201 -1.59 -9.63 2.22
CA VAL A 201 -1.67 -10.61 1.10
C VAL A 201 -2.62 -10.08 0.03
N GLY A 202 -3.84 -9.71 0.42
CA GLY A 202 -4.83 -9.14 -0.50
C GLY A 202 -4.29 -7.93 -1.27
N LEU A 203 -3.66 -6.97 -0.57
CA LEU A 203 -3.09 -5.78 -1.18
C LEU A 203 -1.96 -6.11 -2.18
N THR A 204 -1.10 -7.06 -1.85
CA THR A 204 0.00 -7.49 -2.73
C THR A 204 -0.55 -8.14 -4.00
N VAL A 205 -1.53 -9.03 -3.87
CA VAL A 205 -2.19 -9.67 -5.03
C VAL A 205 -2.97 -8.64 -5.85
N LEU A 206 -3.68 -7.71 -5.21
CA LEU A 206 -4.36 -6.60 -5.90
C LEU A 206 -3.38 -5.78 -6.74
N SER A 207 -2.20 -5.49 -6.21
CA SER A 207 -1.16 -4.76 -6.93
C SER A 207 -0.72 -5.49 -8.20
N ARG A 208 -0.57 -6.81 -8.16
CA ARG A 208 -0.26 -7.65 -9.33
C ARG A 208 -1.37 -7.60 -10.38
N ILE A 209 -2.63 -7.70 -9.95
CA ILE A 209 -3.79 -7.61 -10.84
C ILE A 209 -3.86 -6.23 -11.50
N GLN A 210 -3.68 -5.17 -10.73
CA GLN A 210 -3.72 -3.80 -11.24
C GLN A 210 -2.58 -3.52 -12.22
N ALA A 211 -1.36 -4.01 -11.94
CA ALA A 211 -0.23 -3.89 -12.85
C ALA A 211 -0.52 -4.59 -14.19
N ARG A 212 -1.05 -5.81 -14.16
CA ARG A 212 -1.46 -6.54 -15.39
C ARG A 212 -2.50 -5.74 -16.18
N LYS A 213 -3.55 -5.23 -15.53
CA LYS A 213 -4.58 -4.40 -16.17
C LYS A 213 -3.99 -3.13 -16.80
N LEU A 214 -3.05 -2.47 -16.12
CA LEU A 214 -2.39 -1.28 -16.66
C LEU A 214 -1.57 -1.61 -17.93
N SER A 215 -0.88 -2.74 -17.95
CA SER A 215 -0.15 -3.19 -19.13
C SER A 215 -1.07 -3.45 -20.33
N GLU A 216 -2.27 -3.98 -20.08
CA GLU A 216 -3.26 -4.27 -21.10
C GLU A 216 -3.99 -3.01 -21.60
N GLN A 217 -4.44 -2.15 -20.68
CA GLN A 217 -5.30 -1.00 -20.97
C GLN A 217 -4.54 0.25 -21.38
N LYS A 218 -3.31 0.42 -20.90
CA LYS A 218 -2.44 1.57 -21.15
C LYS A 218 -1.11 1.12 -21.77
N THR A 219 -1.21 0.30 -22.79
CA THR A 219 -0.03 -0.21 -23.52
C THR A 219 0.79 0.95 -24.06
N GLY A 220 2.08 0.96 -23.77
CA GLY A 220 3.00 2.02 -24.20
C GLY A 220 3.16 3.19 -23.21
N ASP A 221 2.25 3.36 -22.24
CA ASP A 221 2.34 4.43 -21.25
C ASP A 221 3.50 4.23 -20.24
N LYS A 222 4.04 3.01 -20.11
CA LYS A 222 5.14 2.67 -19.19
C LYS A 222 4.86 3.07 -17.72
N ILE A 223 3.61 2.91 -17.29
CA ILE A 223 3.24 3.07 -15.89
C ILE A 223 3.74 1.87 -15.11
N LEU A 224 4.49 2.09 -14.03
CA LEU A 224 4.99 1.04 -13.15
C LEU A 224 4.24 1.06 -11.83
N LEU A 225 3.61 -0.07 -11.49
CA LEU A 225 2.89 -0.27 -10.24
C LEU A 225 3.48 -1.46 -9.50
N ASN A 226 3.86 -1.24 -8.25
CA ASN A 226 4.45 -2.28 -7.39
C ASN A 226 3.91 -2.20 -5.96
N SER A 227 4.03 -3.29 -5.23
CA SER A 227 3.89 -3.31 -3.77
C SER A 227 5.26 -3.40 -3.11
N CYS A 228 5.39 -2.88 -1.90
CA CYS A 228 6.65 -2.98 -1.16
C CYS A 228 6.44 -3.07 0.35
N CYS A 229 7.47 -3.54 1.04
CA CYS A 229 7.55 -3.47 2.49
C CYS A 229 8.52 -2.38 2.91
N PRO A 230 8.12 -1.48 3.83
CA PRO A 230 9.01 -0.47 4.38
C PRO A 230 10.00 -1.04 5.41
N GLY A 231 9.81 -2.28 5.84
CA GLY A 231 10.50 -2.89 6.99
C GLY A 231 9.73 -2.69 8.30
N TRP A 232 10.37 -3.06 9.41
CA TRP A 232 9.83 -2.81 10.75
C TRP A 232 10.30 -1.44 11.25
N VAL A 233 9.38 -0.50 11.27
CA VAL A 233 9.65 0.94 11.39
C VAL A 233 9.08 1.49 12.68
N ARG A 234 9.86 2.30 13.41
CA ARG A 234 9.47 3.02 14.64
C ARG A 234 8.38 4.05 14.33
N THR A 235 7.16 3.62 14.48
CA THR A 235 5.92 4.38 14.33
C THR A 235 4.95 3.93 15.42
N ASP A 236 3.80 4.59 15.53
CA ASP A 236 2.75 4.15 16.47
C ASP A 236 2.32 2.69 16.22
N MET A 237 2.36 2.24 14.96
CA MET A 237 2.05 0.86 14.58
C MET A 237 3.20 -0.11 14.87
N GLY A 238 4.44 0.29 14.60
CA GLY A 238 5.61 -0.59 14.72
C GLY A 238 6.19 -0.66 16.13
N GLY A 239 5.86 0.31 16.99
CA GLY A 239 6.39 0.41 18.35
C GLY A 239 7.82 0.93 18.42
N PRO A 240 8.29 1.22 19.66
CA PRO A 240 9.61 1.82 19.89
C PRO A 240 10.78 0.86 19.60
N GLU A 241 10.53 -0.45 19.68
CA GLU A 241 11.55 -1.50 19.47
C GLU A 241 11.84 -1.77 18.00
N ALA A 242 11.10 -1.14 17.09
CA ALA A 242 11.30 -1.34 15.67
C ALA A 242 12.68 -0.87 15.21
N LEU A 243 13.26 -1.59 14.26
CA LEU A 243 14.67 -1.44 13.89
C LEU A 243 14.95 -0.22 13.03
N LYS A 244 14.01 0.18 12.18
CA LYS A 244 14.18 1.27 11.21
C LYS A 244 13.55 2.57 11.69
N SER A 245 14.14 3.69 11.33
CA SER A 245 13.49 5.01 11.44
C SER A 245 12.42 5.17 10.35
N PRO A 246 11.49 6.14 10.48
CA PRO A 246 10.55 6.47 9.39
C PRO A 246 11.26 6.82 8.07
N GLU A 247 12.39 7.49 8.12
CA GLU A 247 13.21 7.86 6.97
C GLU A 247 13.78 6.61 6.26
N GLU A 248 14.32 5.67 7.00
CA GLU A 248 14.79 4.38 6.49
C GLU A 248 13.62 3.55 5.93
N GLY A 249 12.44 3.61 6.56
CA GLY A 249 11.21 2.99 6.08
C GLY A 249 10.70 3.58 4.76
N ALA A 250 10.96 4.86 4.52
CA ALA A 250 10.58 5.55 3.29
C ALA A 250 11.48 5.21 2.08
N GLU A 251 12.67 4.65 2.28
CA GLU A 251 13.64 4.46 1.19
C GLU A 251 13.11 3.59 0.04
N THR A 252 12.53 2.44 0.32
CA THR A 252 12.02 1.56 -0.74
C THR A 252 10.78 2.14 -1.44
N PRO A 253 9.76 2.67 -0.74
CA PRO A 253 8.66 3.38 -1.39
C PRO A 253 9.11 4.53 -2.29
N VAL A 254 10.01 5.38 -1.81
CA VAL A 254 10.54 6.51 -2.60
C VAL A 254 11.36 6.04 -3.80
N TYR A 255 12.18 5.02 -3.64
CA TYR A 255 12.90 4.39 -4.75
C TYR A 255 11.94 3.97 -5.88
N LEU A 256 10.84 3.30 -5.54
CA LEU A 256 9.83 2.87 -6.52
C LEU A 256 9.06 4.06 -7.12
N ALA A 257 8.74 5.06 -6.32
CA ALA A 257 8.05 6.27 -6.76
C ALA A 257 8.88 7.11 -7.73
N LEU A 258 10.19 7.04 -7.63
CA LEU A 258 11.14 7.83 -8.43
C LEU A 258 11.90 7.00 -9.48
N LEU A 259 11.45 5.80 -9.81
CA LEU A 259 12.03 5.02 -10.91
C LEU A 259 12.12 5.87 -12.19
N PRO A 260 13.25 5.86 -12.89
CA PRO A 260 13.44 6.69 -14.08
C PRO A 260 12.34 6.50 -15.13
N SER A 261 12.09 7.53 -15.93
CA SER A 261 11.06 7.49 -16.99
C SER A 261 11.28 6.37 -18.01
N LYS A 262 12.55 6.01 -18.23
CA LYS A 262 12.93 4.92 -19.14
C LYS A 262 12.98 3.54 -18.47
N ALA A 263 12.71 3.44 -17.16
CA ALA A 263 12.70 2.15 -16.48
C ALA A 263 11.60 1.25 -17.05
N GLU A 264 11.96 -0.01 -17.31
CA GLU A 264 11.02 -1.03 -17.79
C GLU A 264 10.46 -1.91 -16.66
N GLY A 265 10.92 -1.70 -15.45
CA GLY A 265 10.50 -2.41 -14.25
C GLY A 265 11.24 -1.92 -12.99
N PRO A 266 10.92 -2.52 -11.83
CA PRO A 266 9.92 -3.57 -11.61
C PRO A 266 8.49 -3.12 -11.92
N HIS A 267 7.61 -4.08 -12.28
CA HIS A 267 6.19 -3.86 -12.51
C HIS A 267 5.37 -5.07 -12.07
N GLY A 268 4.38 -4.86 -11.21
CA GLY A 268 3.58 -5.93 -10.62
C GLY A 268 4.31 -6.77 -9.57
N GLU A 269 5.42 -6.27 -9.06
CA GLU A 269 6.29 -7.02 -8.15
C GLU A 269 6.09 -6.62 -6.68
N PHE A 270 6.50 -7.54 -5.78
CA PHE A 270 6.70 -7.23 -4.37
C PHE A 270 8.17 -6.90 -4.14
N VAL A 271 8.44 -5.73 -3.56
CA VAL A 271 9.80 -5.21 -3.41
C VAL A 271 10.13 -5.03 -1.93
N LEU A 272 11.25 -5.59 -1.52
CA LEU A 272 11.82 -5.45 -0.19
C LEU A 272 13.26 -4.94 -0.31
N GLU A 273 13.60 -3.88 0.44
CA GLU A 273 14.95 -3.30 0.41
C GLU A 273 15.47 -3.04 -1.02
N LYS A 274 14.57 -2.46 -1.85
CA LYS A 274 14.82 -2.13 -3.26
C LYS A 274 15.09 -3.35 -4.16
N LYS A 275 14.80 -4.58 -3.69
CA LYS A 275 14.97 -5.83 -4.44
C LYS A 275 13.64 -6.52 -4.63
N VAL A 276 13.43 -7.10 -5.80
CA VAL A 276 12.26 -7.92 -6.10
C VAL A 276 12.32 -9.21 -5.30
N VAL A 277 11.23 -9.54 -4.62
CA VAL A 277 11.00 -10.82 -3.95
C VAL A 277 9.94 -11.58 -4.75
N GLN A 278 10.27 -12.79 -5.18
CA GLN A 278 9.37 -13.59 -5.99
C GLN A 278 8.11 -14.00 -5.21
N TRP A 279 6.96 -13.71 -5.78
CA TRP A 279 5.65 -14.08 -5.26
C TRP A 279 5.24 -15.43 -5.84
N LYS A 280 5.50 -16.51 -5.10
CA LYS A 280 5.26 -17.89 -5.57
C LYS A 280 4.88 -18.83 -4.41
N PRO A 281 4.23 -19.97 -4.69
CA PRO A 281 3.99 -20.99 -3.69
C PRO A 281 5.31 -21.49 -3.10
N GLY A 282 5.30 -21.85 -1.81
CA GLY A 282 6.49 -22.40 -1.14
C GLY A 282 7.65 -21.41 -1.01
N ILE A 283 7.34 -20.10 -0.97
CA ILE A 283 8.36 -19.04 -0.83
C ILE A 283 9.31 -19.33 0.34
N GLU A 284 10.60 -19.26 0.07
CA GLU A 284 11.63 -19.31 1.11
C GLU A 284 11.76 -17.94 1.76
N LEU A 285 11.47 -17.88 3.06
CA LEU A 285 11.64 -16.65 3.82
C LEU A 285 13.08 -16.53 4.28
N PRO A 286 13.72 -15.34 4.18
CA PRO A 286 15.00 -15.10 4.82
C PRO A 286 14.99 -15.49 6.30
N ALA A 287 16.12 -15.97 6.82
CA ALA A 287 16.20 -16.48 8.19
C ALA A 287 15.67 -15.48 9.24
N TRP A 288 15.95 -14.19 9.05
CA TRP A 288 15.46 -13.14 9.93
C TRP A 288 13.92 -12.95 9.90
N MET A 289 13.26 -13.31 8.77
CA MET A 289 11.79 -13.31 8.69
C MET A 289 11.15 -14.50 9.37
N GLN A 290 11.88 -15.59 9.51
CA GLN A 290 11.36 -16.79 10.24
C GLN A 290 11.18 -16.49 11.72
N LEU A 291 12.00 -15.61 12.28
CA LEU A 291 11.88 -15.12 13.66
C LEU A 291 10.60 -14.29 13.89
N TYR A 292 10.09 -13.59 12.87
CA TYR A 292 8.79 -12.90 12.95
C TYR A 292 7.59 -13.84 12.96
N GLY A 293 7.79 -15.10 12.65
CA GLY A 293 6.75 -16.12 12.69
C GLY A 293 6.47 -16.67 14.10
N GLU A 294 7.31 -16.34 15.07
CA GLU A 294 7.11 -16.66 16.49
C GLU A 294 6.50 -15.49 17.27
N LEU A 295 6.40 -14.32 16.63
CA LEU A 295 5.68 -13.15 17.12
C LEU A 295 4.17 -13.24 16.69
#